data_14e70238b6997cd0d28c69c089e1549a
#
_entry.id   14e70238b6997cd0d28c69c089e1549a
#
_cell.length_a   1.000
_cell.length_b   1.000
_cell.length_c   1.000
_cell.angle_alpha   90.00
_cell.angle_beta   90.00
_cell.angle_gamma   90.00
#
_symmetry.space_group_name_H-M   'P 1'
#
loop_
_entity.id
_entity.type
_entity.pdbx_description
1 polymer ?
#
loop_
_entity_poly.entity_id
_entity_poly.type
_entity_poly.pdbx_seq_one_letter_code
_entity_poly.pdbx_strand_id
1 'polypeptide(L)'
;MIYGRHRGSFPCGGGHTHETRYYQYLPHLILFYHPMIRAAAETTEKLMAEKDSPVLGLHLEGHYFNMKMAGGQIPENIKNPDPEEYIPLLEETHCIKRWDAAPELPGAMQFGKYITSKGVLASVGHTQAEFEDILTAYEVGYTHATHFYN
;
A
#
# COMPACT_ATOMS: atom_id res chain seq x y z
N MET A 1 -4.08 -9.47 -0.88
CA MET A 1 -3.04 -9.94 -1.82
C MET A 1 -1.96 -10.68 -1.04
N ILE A 2 -1.58 -11.90 -1.45
CA ILE A 2 -0.61 -12.72 -0.72
C ILE A 2 0.78 -12.42 -1.27
N TYR A 3 1.66 -11.81 -0.48
CA TYR A 3 3.03 -11.51 -0.85
C TYR A 3 4.00 -12.47 -0.18
N GLY A 4 4.83 -13.11 -1.00
CA GLY A 4 6.04 -13.81 -0.60
C GLY A 4 5.84 -15.18 0.03
N ARG A 5 6.52 -16.17 -0.54
CA ARG A 5 6.78 -17.46 0.11
C ARG A 5 8.14 -17.37 0.82
N HIS A 6 8.16 -17.30 2.13
CA HIS A 6 9.37 -17.59 2.89
C HIS A 6 9.42 -19.08 3.23
N ARG A 7 10.53 -19.74 2.93
CA ARG A 7 10.82 -21.10 3.37
C ARG A 7 11.63 -21.02 4.65
N GLY A 8 11.02 -21.39 5.76
CA GLY A 8 11.72 -21.59 7.02
C GLY A 8 11.67 -23.06 7.43
N SER A 9 12.82 -23.69 7.67
CA SER A 9 12.89 -25.03 8.22
C SER A 9 13.18 -24.94 9.71
N PHE A 10 12.32 -25.52 10.56
CA PHE A 10 12.61 -25.73 11.97
C PHE A 10 12.93 -27.20 12.20
N PRO A 11 14.01 -27.54 12.95
CA PRO A 11 14.28 -28.91 13.32
C PRO A 11 13.33 -29.37 14.42
N CYS A 12 12.39 -30.24 14.07
CA CYS A 12 11.65 -31.02 15.07
C CYS A 12 12.46 -32.27 15.35
N GLY A 13 12.73 -32.54 16.65
CA GLY A 13 13.43 -33.74 17.09
C GLY A 13 12.69 -34.99 16.64
N GLY A 14 13.24 -35.70 15.63
CA GLY A 14 12.64 -36.90 15.07
C GLY A 14 12.73 -37.04 13.56
N GLY A 15 13.73 -36.47 12.91
CA GLY A 15 14.13 -36.87 11.54
C GLY A 15 13.17 -36.51 10.38
N HIS A 16 12.03 -35.88 10.61
CA HIS A 16 11.13 -35.37 9.59
C HIS A 16 11.10 -33.84 9.62
N THR A 17 11.63 -33.20 8.58
CA THR A 17 11.47 -31.76 8.37
C THR A 17 10.07 -31.50 7.83
N HIS A 18 9.16 -31.00 8.66
CA HIS A 18 7.93 -30.42 8.17
C HIS A 18 8.23 -29.04 7.58
N GLU A 19 8.07 -28.89 6.28
CA GLU A 19 8.12 -27.59 5.60
C GLU A 19 6.85 -26.82 5.99
N THR A 20 6.96 -25.96 7.01
CA THR A 20 5.85 -25.08 7.39
C THR A 20 5.86 -23.89 6.44
N ARG A 21 4.86 -23.80 5.58
CA ARG A 21 4.69 -22.64 4.68
C ARG A 21 4.00 -21.53 5.44
N TYR A 22 4.73 -20.45 5.71
CA TYR A 22 4.16 -19.22 6.24
C TYR A 22 3.68 -18.36 5.08
N TYR A 23 2.42 -17.93 5.15
CA TYR A 23 1.87 -16.95 4.24
C TYR A 23 1.89 -15.59 4.93
N GLN A 24 2.63 -14.65 4.35
CA GLN A 24 2.60 -13.25 4.79
C GLN A 24 1.61 -12.49 3.91
N TYR A 25 0.84 -11.61 4.48
CA TYR A 25 -0.14 -10.82 3.74
C TYR A 25 -0.15 -9.36 4.19
N LEU A 26 -0.57 -8.52 3.28
CA LEU A 26 -0.76 -7.10 3.45
C LEU A 26 -2.27 -6.84 3.39
N PRO A 27 -2.96 -6.59 4.50
CA PRO A 27 -4.35 -6.19 4.51
C PRO A 27 -4.57 -5.01 3.56
N HIS A 28 -5.62 -5.10 2.77
CA HIS A 28 -5.93 -4.16 1.71
C HIS A 28 -7.17 -3.36 2.08
N LEU A 29 -7.07 -2.04 2.05
CA LEU A 29 -8.15 -1.13 2.39
C LEU A 29 -8.55 -0.31 1.16
N ILE A 30 -9.82 -0.39 0.78
CA ILE A 30 -10.40 0.26 -0.42
C ILE A 30 -11.25 1.49 -0.05
N LEU A 31 -11.49 1.79 1.22
CA LEU A 31 -12.42 2.81 1.64
C LEU A 31 -11.75 3.88 2.49
N PHE A 32 -12.00 5.13 2.17
CA PHE A 32 -11.23 6.24 2.67
C PHE A 32 -12.05 7.38 3.25
N TYR A 33 -12.39 7.18 4.46
CA TYR A 33 -12.71 8.24 5.40
C TYR A 33 -11.56 8.25 6.43
N HIS A 34 -10.93 9.39 6.67
CA HIS A 34 -9.75 9.51 7.52
C HIS A 34 -9.81 8.74 8.85
N PRO A 35 -10.91 8.80 9.62
CA PRO A 35 -11.06 7.98 10.82
C PRO A 35 -11.00 6.48 10.58
N MET A 36 -11.44 5.99 9.43
CA MET A 36 -11.37 4.56 9.11
C MET A 36 -9.94 4.11 8.81
N ILE A 37 -9.15 4.95 8.14
CA ILE A 37 -7.73 4.65 7.90
C ILE A 37 -6.98 4.55 9.22
N ARG A 38 -7.21 5.48 10.16
CA ARG A 38 -6.59 5.45 11.49
C ARG A 38 -6.99 4.21 12.27
N ALA A 39 -8.26 3.85 12.30
CA ALA A 39 -8.73 2.64 12.97
C ALA A 39 -8.16 1.35 12.34
N ALA A 40 -8.04 1.31 11.01
CA ALA A 40 -7.40 0.21 10.30
C ALA A 40 -5.90 0.14 10.60
N ALA A 41 -5.21 1.30 10.66
CA ALA A 41 -3.80 1.37 11.01
C ALA A 41 -3.55 0.86 12.43
N GLU A 42 -4.31 1.34 13.42
CA GLU A 42 -4.22 0.88 14.81
C GLU A 42 -4.44 -0.64 14.92
N THR A 43 -5.43 -1.17 14.19
CA THR A 43 -5.70 -2.61 14.18
C THR A 43 -4.55 -3.38 13.55
N THR A 44 -4.02 -2.86 12.43
CA THR A 44 -2.89 -3.47 11.72
C THR A 44 -1.64 -3.49 12.59
N GLU A 45 -1.34 -2.40 13.30
CA GLU A 45 -0.18 -2.32 14.20
C GLU A 45 -0.29 -3.30 15.36
N LYS A 46 -1.48 -3.48 15.93
CA LYS A 46 -1.73 -4.51 16.95
C LYS A 46 -1.46 -5.90 16.41
N LEU A 47 -1.99 -6.21 15.21
CA LEU A 47 -1.77 -7.50 14.57
C LEU A 47 -0.29 -7.74 14.20
N MET A 48 0.42 -6.71 13.74
CA MET A 48 1.86 -6.81 13.45
C MET A 48 2.70 -7.07 14.71
N ALA A 49 2.24 -6.60 15.86
CA ALA A 49 2.94 -6.80 17.14
C ALA A 49 2.74 -8.20 17.74
N GLU A 50 1.82 -8.99 17.22
CA GLU A 50 1.60 -10.36 17.69
C GLU A 50 2.78 -11.25 17.31
N LYS A 51 3.12 -12.17 18.23
CA LYS A 51 4.18 -13.14 17.96
C LYS A 51 3.83 -14.01 16.76
N ASP A 52 4.76 -14.13 15.84
CA ASP A 52 4.61 -14.91 14.59
C ASP A 52 3.50 -14.39 13.65
N SER A 53 3.15 -13.11 13.76
CA SER A 53 2.14 -12.49 12.90
C SER A 53 2.50 -12.60 11.42
N PRO A 54 1.58 -13.04 10.57
CA PRO A 54 1.76 -13.03 9.13
C PRO A 54 1.49 -11.64 8.50
N VAL A 55 1.04 -10.66 9.27
CA VAL A 55 0.68 -9.31 8.81
C VAL A 55 1.94 -8.47 8.64
N LEU A 56 2.20 -8.00 7.41
CA LEU A 56 3.36 -7.17 7.08
C LEU A 56 3.11 -5.67 7.25
N GLY A 57 1.86 -5.25 7.19
CA GLY A 57 1.47 -3.87 7.20
C GLY A 57 0.13 -3.63 6.50
N LEU A 58 -0.14 -2.39 6.16
CA LEU A 58 -1.37 -1.96 5.51
C LEU A 58 -1.09 -1.49 4.08
N HIS A 59 -1.93 -1.90 3.14
CA HIS A 59 -1.99 -1.42 1.79
C HIS A 59 -3.20 -0.50 1.62
N LEU A 60 -2.95 0.74 1.25
CA LEU A 60 -3.98 1.71 0.91
C LEU A 60 -4.15 1.79 -0.63
N GLU A 61 -5.30 1.36 -1.13
CA GLU A 61 -5.67 1.52 -2.53
C GLU A 61 -6.48 2.82 -2.69
N GLY A 62 -5.79 3.88 -2.96
CA GLY A 62 -6.37 5.21 -3.19
C GLY A 62 -6.30 6.06 -1.92
N HIS A 63 -7.04 7.09 -1.87
CA HIS A 63 -8.13 7.69 -2.67
C HIS A 63 -7.64 8.74 -3.70
N TYR A 64 -6.36 8.87 -3.88
CA TYR A 64 -5.72 9.81 -4.80
C TYR A 64 -5.72 9.24 -6.22
N PHE A 65 -6.92 9.17 -6.82
CA PHE A 65 -7.17 8.50 -8.09
C PHE A 65 -7.78 9.42 -9.14
N ASN A 66 -7.66 9.02 -10.40
CA ASN A 66 -8.35 9.71 -11.47
C ASN A 66 -9.84 9.32 -11.44
N MET A 67 -10.72 10.30 -11.34
CA MET A 67 -12.16 10.10 -11.28
C MET A 67 -12.72 9.26 -12.45
N LYS A 68 -12.14 9.41 -13.64
CA LYS A 68 -12.55 8.62 -14.81
C LYS A 68 -12.18 7.14 -14.71
N MET A 69 -11.26 6.81 -13.82
CA MET A 69 -10.77 5.47 -13.60
C MET A 69 -11.16 4.94 -12.21
N ALA A 70 -12.25 5.47 -11.65
CA ALA A 70 -12.73 5.14 -10.30
C ALA A 70 -12.90 3.63 -10.06
N GLY A 71 -13.36 2.89 -11.08
CA GLY A 71 -13.64 1.45 -10.89
C GLY A 71 -14.67 1.22 -9.79
N GLY A 72 -14.29 0.42 -8.80
CA GLY A 72 -15.11 0.14 -7.61
C GLY A 72 -14.95 1.13 -6.47
N GLN A 73 -14.19 2.21 -6.65
CA GLN A 73 -13.99 3.24 -5.63
C GLN A 73 -15.24 4.12 -5.47
N ILE A 74 -15.43 4.68 -4.29
CA ILE A 74 -16.52 5.63 -4.01
C ILE A 74 -16.14 6.99 -4.58
N PRO A 75 -16.86 7.53 -5.60
CA PRO A 75 -16.46 8.74 -6.29
C PRO A 75 -16.27 9.95 -5.38
N GLU A 76 -17.10 10.09 -4.34
CA GLU A 76 -17.07 11.20 -3.39
C GLU A 76 -15.76 11.24 -2.56
N ASN A 77 -15.05 10.14 -2.50
CA ASN A 77 -13.77 10.05 -1.78
C ASN A 77 -12.57 10.31 -2.68
N ILE A 78 -12.75 10.26 -4.01
CA ILE A 78 -11.64 10.45 -4.95
C ILE A 78 -11.24 11.91 -5.00
N LYS A 79 -9.95 12.17 -4.85
CA LYS A 79 -9.38 13.52 -4.89
C LYS A 79 -7.89 13.51 -5.25
N ASN A 80 -7.32 14.71 -5.37
CA ASN A 80 -5.88 14.88 -5.52
C ASN A 80 -5.15 14.61 -4.19
N PRO A 81 -3.88 14.22 -4.23
CA PRO A 81 -3.04 14.11 -3.03
C PRO A 81 -3.00 15.40 -2.22
N ASP A 82 -3.27 15.28 -0.93
CA ASP A 82 -3.31 16.40 0.02
C ASP A 82 -2.24 16.21 1.10
N PRO A 83 -1.19 17.09 1.14
CA PRO A 83 -0.16 17.02 2.16
C PRO A 83 -0.68 17.15 3.60
N GLU A 84 -1.78 17.87 3.80
CA GLU A 84 -2.38 18.03 5.14
C GLU A 84 -3.04 16.73 5.64
N GLU A 85 -3.24 15.75 4.75
CA GLU A 85 -3.77 14.44 5.09
C GLU A 85 -2.68 13.36 5.20
N TYR A 86 -1.88 13.19 4.14
CA TYR A 86 -0.95 12.07 4.09
C TYR A 86 0.29 12.28 4.99
N ILE A 87 0.72 13.53 5.22
CA ILE A 87 1.88 13.78 6.08
C ILE A 87 1.59 13.40 7.53
N PRO A 88 0.54 13.94 8.19
CA PRO A 88 0.23 13.55 9.56
C PRO A 88 -0.05 12.06 9.70
N LEU A 89 -0.75 11.46 8.75
CA LEU A 89 -1.05 10.04 8.79
C LEU A 89 0.23 9.17 8.81
N LEU A 90 1.21 9.49 7.97
CA LEU A 90 2.48 8.75 7.91
C LEU A 90 3.46 9.10 9.06
N GLU A 91 3.23 10.20 9.76
CA GLU A 91 3.97 10.52 10.98
C GLU A 91 3.40 9.82 12.21
N GLU A 92 2.11 9.56 12.21
CA GLU A 92 1.41 8.90 13.32
C GLU A 92 1.41 7.36 13.19
N THR A 93 1.54 6.81 11.97
CA THR A 93 1.44 5.36 11.72
C THR A 93 2.67 4.83 11.00
N HIS A 94 3.09 3.60 11.35
CA HIS A 94 4.24 2.94 10.73
C HIS A 94 3.86 1.65 9.99
N CYS A 95 2.59 1.30 10.00
CA CYS A 95 2.09 0.07 9.39
C CYS A 95 1.78 0.22 7.89
N ILE A 96 1.66 1.43 7.35
CA ILE A 96 1.40 1.63 5.91
C ILE A 96 2.65 1.25 5.13
N LYS A 97 2.55 0.22 4.28
CA LYS A 97 3.67 -0.32 3.50
C LYS A 97 3.54 -0.10 2.01
N ARG A 98 2.32 0.14 1.55
CA ARG A 98 2.04 0.43 0.15
C ARG A 98 0.88 1.42 0.05
N TRP A 99 0.99 2.35 -0.90
CA TRP A 99 -0.07 3.29 -1.22
C TRP A 99 -0.18 3.49 -2.72
N ASP A 100 -1.38 3.30 -3.26
CA ASP A 100 -1.65 3.41 -4.68
C ASP A 100 -2.19 4.81 -5.00
N ALA A 101 -1.71 5.38 -6.10
CA ALA A 101 -2.18 6.68 -6.58
C ALA A 101 -2.06 6.79 -8.11
N ALA A 102 -2.82 7.72 -8.69
CA ALA A 102 -2.74 8.11 -10.09
C ALA A 102 -1.66 9.19 -10.25
N PRO A 103 -0.55 8.91 -10.96
CA PRO A 103 0.61 9.79 -10.98
C PRO A 103 0.39 11.09 -11.76
N GLU A 104 -0.55 11.13 -12.69
CA GLU A 104 -0.88 12.32 -13.49
C GLU A 104 -1.63 13.40 -12.69
N LEU A 105 -2.07 13.10 -11.46
CA LEU A 105 -2.81 14.07 -10.66
C LEU A 105 -1.91 15.19 -10.14
N PRO A 106 -2.45 16.41 -10.01
CA PRO A 106 -1.76 17.49 -9.32
C PRO A 106 -1.31 17.06 -7.92
N GLY A 107 -0.01 17.24 -7.61
CA GLY A 107 0.57 16.85 -6.33
C GLY A 107 1.02 15.38 -6.22
N ALA A 108 0.72 14.53 -7.19
CA ALA A 108 1.04 13.11 -7.12
C ALA A 108 2.55 12.82 -7.12
N MET A 109 3.35 13.61 -7.81
CA MET A 109 4.82 13.46 -7.80
C MET A 109 5.40 13.80 -6.43
N GLN A 110 4.92 14.87 -5.80
CA GLN A 110 5.33 15.25 -4.44
C GLN A 110 4.91 14.19 -3.43
N PHE A 111 3.69 13.69 -3.55
CA PHE A 111 3.17 12.58 -2.75
C PHE A 111 4.07 11.34 -2.88
N GLY A 112 4.34 10.88 -4.11
CA GLY A 112 5.19 9.72 -4.38
C GLY A 112 6.57 9.86 -3.74
N LYS A 113 7.22 11.00 -3.96
CA LYS A 113 8.52 11.30 -3.37
C LYS A 113 8.48 11.29 -1.83
N TYR A 114 7.42 11.82 -1.24
CA TYR A 114 7.29 11.86 0.22
C TYR A 114 7.09 10.46 0.81
N ILE A 115 6.12 9.70 0.29
CA ILE A 115 5.81 8.38 0.85
C ILE A 115 6.97 7.40 0.69
N THR A 116 7.68 7.46 -0.44
CA THR A 116 8.87 6.62 -0.66
C THR A 116 10.03 7.00 0.27
N SER A 117 10.18 8.27 0.62
CA SER A 117 11.14 8.71 1.65
C SER A 117 10.83 8.17 3.04
N LYS A 118 9.58 7.80 3.31
CA LYS A 118 9.12 7.14 4.55
C LYS A 118 9.16 5.61 4.47
N GLY A 119 9.65 5.04 3.37
CA GLY A 119 9.73 3.60 3.15
C GLY A 119 8.41 2.96 2.74
N VAL A 120 7.43 3.74 2.30
CA VAL A 120 6.17 3.27 1.75
C VAL A 120 6.32 3.07 0.24
N LEU A 121 5.89 1.92 -0.26
CA LEU A 121 5.92 1.60 -1.67
C LEU A 121 4.85 2.39 -2.42
N ALA A 122 5.25 3.26 -3.33
CA ALA A 122 4.33 3.96 -4.22
C ALA A 122 3.96 3.09 -5.41
N SER A 123 2.66 2.97 -5.67
CA SER A 123 2.12 2.15 -6.76
C SER A 123 1.18 2.96 -7.65
N VAL A 124 1.32 2.78 -8.95
CA VAL A 124 0.42 3.38 -9.95
C VAL A 124 -0.87 2.59 -10.00
N GLY A 125 -2.01 3.26 -9.92
CA GLY A 125 -3.32 2.64 -10.06
C GLY A 125 -4.43 3.66 -10.34
N HIS A 126 -5.53 3.19 -10.93
CA HIS A 126 -6.71 4.02 -11.24
C HIS A 126 -6.37 5.32 -11.96
N THR A 127 -5.62 5.19 -13.05
CA THR A 127 -4.92 6.28 -13.72
C THR A 127 -5.24 6.34 -15.21
N GLN A 128 -5.15 7.53 -15.79
CA GLN A 128 -5.08 7.78 -17.23
C GLN A 128 -3.68 8.26 -17.64
N ALA A 129 -2.67 8.01 -16.79
CA ALA A 129 -1.30 8.42 -17.06
C ALA A 129 -0.81 7.89 -18.41
N GLU A 130 -0.20 8.75 -19.18
CA GLU A 130 0.51 8.41 -20.39
C GLU A 130 1.91 7.87 -20.05
N PHE A 131 2.63 7.37 -21.05
CA PHE A 131 3.95 6.77 -20.84
C PHE A 131 4.95 7.73 -20.18
N GLU A 132 4.93 8.99 -20.59
CA GLU A 132 5.79 10.06 -20.05
C GLU A 132 5.50 10.36 -18.59
N ASP A 133 4.23 10.31 -18.18
CA ASP A 133 3.82 10.44 -16.78
C ASP A 133 4.39 9.30 -15.95
N ILE A 134 4.33 8.07 -16.48
CA ILE A 134 4.87 6.88 -15.80
C ILE A 134 6.40 6.97 -15.67
N LEU A 135 7.11 7.44 -16.68
CA LEU A 135 8.56 7.65 -16.58
C LEU A 135 8.90 8.66 -15.47
N THR A 136 8.17 9.79 -15.43
CA THR A 136 8.35 10.80 -14.38
C THR A 136 8.00 10.24 -13.00
N ALA A 137 6.94 9.47 -12.90
CA ALA A 137 6.54 8.82 -11.66
C ALA A 137 7.61 7.83 -11.16
N TYR A 138 8.21 7.07 -12.06
CA TYR A 138 9.30 6.15 -11.72
C TYR A 138 10.50 6.88 -11.10
N GLU A 139 10.88 8.04 -11.62
CA GLU A 139 11.97 8.85 -11.08
C GLU A 139 11.75 9.33 -9.64
N VAL A 140 10.50 9.48 -9.22
CA VAL A 140 10.13 9.88 -7.86
C VAL A 140 9.72 8.71 -6.96
N GLY A 141 9.84 7.47 -7.46
CA GLY A 141 9.74 6.27 -6.64
C GLY A 141 8.48 5.42 -6.82
N TYR A 142 7.64 5.68 -7.82
CA TYR A 142 6.57 4.75 -8.18
C TYR A 142 7.17 3.54 -8.90
N THR A 143 7.31 2.44 -8.18
CA THR A 143 7.96 1.22 -8.68
C THR A 143 7.02 0.03 -8.85
N HIS A 144 5.75 0.24 -8.59
CA HIS A 144 4.70 -0.77 -8.67
C HIS A 144 3.53 -0.30 -9.52
N ALA A 145 2.76 -1.26 -10.01
CA ALA A 145 1.47 -1.03 -10.66
C ALA A 145 0.39 -1.93 -10.05
N THR A 146 -0.76 -1.35 -9.80
CA THR A 146 -1.97 -2.03 -9.30
C THR A 146 -2.87 -2.33 -10.46
N HIS A 147 -3.52 -3.51 -10.47
CA HIS A 147 -4.44 -3.93 -11.53
C HIS A 147 -3.85 -3.83 -12.95
N PHE A 148 -2.61 -4.28 -13.15
CA PHE A 148 -1.82 -4.05 -14.36
C PHE A 148 -2.48 -4.52 -15.66
N TYR A 149 -3.41 -5.47 -15.60
CA TYR A 149 -4.14 -6.00 -16.76
C TYR A 149 -5.66 -5.76 -16.71
N ASN A 150 -6.12 -4.83 -15.88
CA ASN A 150 -7.51 -4.40 -15.81
C ASN A 150 -7.76 -3.12 -16.59
#